data_bc9bf6749e4b0d320f2929c95db643d8
#
_entry.id   bc9bf6749e4b0d320f2929c95db643d8
#
_cell.length_a   1.000
_cell.length_b   1.000
_cell.length_c   1.000
_cell.angle_alpha   90.00
_cell.angle_beta   90.00
_cell.angle_gamma   90.00
#
_symmetry.space_group_name_H-M   'P 1'
#
loop_
_entity.id
_entity.type
_entity.pdbx_description
1 polymer ?
#
loop_
_entity_poly.entity_id
_entity_poly.type
_entity_poly.pdbx_seq_one_letter_code
_entity_poly.pdbx_strand_id
1 'polypeptide(L)'
;FSDLDEKNDLGYFGTPRFKPDFSPDLLLSHNYITHLLVVRKSLIDNVGGPNSEFDGAQDYEFLLRLTERTDKVAHVPKPLYHCRQSTRSTSLDTTAMPQAHSKAALALEQALSRRRVKGEVLTANAPQYFRVRRDITGCPLVSVIIPFRDEPRLLQRSISAVLERTNYSNIEILGVDNGSVDELTIDIKDRFETTSDQVSF
;
A
#
# COMPACT_ATOMS: atom_id res chain seq x y z
N PHE A 1 -5.76 -16.45 -4.09
CA PHE A 1 -7.01 -15.86 -3.61
C PHE A 1 -7.90 -15.43 -4.77
N SER A 2 -9.19 -15.21 -4.52
CA SER A 2 -10.15 -14.77 -5.53
C SER A 2 -10.86 -13.48 -5.13
N ASP A 3 -11.60 -12.91 -6.09
CA ASP A 3 -12.58 -11.87 -5.81
C ASP A 3 -13.78 -12.45 -5.06
N LEU A 4 -14.64 -11.58 -4.55
CA LEU A 4 -15.87 -11.95 -3.86
C LEU A 4 -17.03 -11.03 -4.26
N ASP A 5 -18.24 -11.48 -3.99
CA ASP A 5 -19.42 -10.63 -3.96
C ASP A 5 -20.23 -10.87 -2.67
N GLU A 6 -21.30 -10.11 -2.53
CA GLU A 6 -22.20 -10.24 -1.40
C GLU A 6 -23.54 -10.81 -1.88
N LYS A 7 -24.16 -11.65 -1.08
CA LYS A 7 -25.48 -12.20 -1.32
C LYS A 7 -26.42 -11.83 -0.19
N ASN A 8 -27.54 -11.18 -0.50
CA ASN A 8 -28.53 -10.83 0.50
C ASN A 8 -29.44 -12.02 0.86
N ASP A 9 -30.29 -11.86 1.86
CA ASP A 9 -31.20 -12.91 2.34
C ASP A 9 -32.26 -13.32 1.30
N LEU A 10 -32.53 -12.48 0.31
CA LEU A 10 -33.43 -12.79 -0.81
C LEU A 10 -32.74 -13.55 -1.94
N GLY A 11 -31.41 -13.79 -1.82
CA GLY A 11 -30.63 -14.53 -2.80
C GLY A 11 -30.08 -13.70 -3.95
N TYR A 12 -30.26 -12.38 -3.95
CA TYR A 12 -29.70 -11.51 -4.98
C TYR A 12 -28.23 -11.22 -4.69
N PHE A 13 -27.43 -11.22 -5.75
CA PHE A 13 -26.01 -10.85 -5.67
C PHE A 13 -25.85 -9.33 -5.70
N GLY A 14 -24.99 -8.84 -4.83
CA GLY A 14 -24.58 -7.45 -4.79
C GLY A 14 -23.45 -7.14 -5.77
N THR A 15 -22.88 -5.94 -5.64
CA THR A 15 -21.75 -5.51 -6.47
C THR A 15 -20.52 -6.35 -6.16
N PRO A 16 -19.84 -6.91 -7.16
CA PRO A 16 -18.59 -7.64 -6.96
C PRO A 16 -17.52 -6.72 -6.37
N ARG A 17 -16.74 -7.27 -5.45
CA ARG A 17 -15.53 -6.63 -4.91
C ARG A 17 -14.32 -7.22 -5.61
N PHE A 18 -13.82 -6.50 -6.59
CA PHE A 18 -12.60 -6.86 -7.30
C PHE A 18 -11.37 -6.49 -6.46
N LYS A 19 -10.40 -7.36 -6.46
CA LYS A 19 -9.14 -7.20 -5.73
C LYS A 19 -8.00 -6.98 -6.71
N PRO A 20 -6.97 -6.23 -6.36
CA PRO A 20 -5.75 -6.19 -7.15
C PRO A 20 -4.97 -7.50 -7.03
N ASP A 21 -4.00 -7.68 -7.91
CA ASP A 21 -2.97 -8.71 -7.73
C ASP A 21 -2.25 -8.54 -6.40
N PHE A 22 -1.49 -9.56 -6.00
CA PHE A 22 -0.82 -9.53 -4.71
C PHE A 22 0.10 -8.31 -4.56
N SER A 23 -0.22 -7.49 -3.58
CA SER A 23 0.55 -6.31 -3.18
C SER A 23 0.93 -6.43 -1.70
N PRO A 24 2.20 -6.67 -1.38
CA PRO A 24 2.68 -6.76 0.00
C PRO A 24 2.43 -5.50 0.81
N ASP A 25 2.60 -4.33 0.19
CA ASP A 25 2.39 -3.04 0.86
C ASP A 25 0.91 -2.75 1.10
N LEU A 26 0.03 -3.12 0.18
CA LEU A 26 -1.41 -3.02 0.38
C LEU A 26 -1.86 -3.95 1.52
N LEU A 27 -1.30 -5.17 1.60
CA LEU A 27 -1.59 -6.09 2.70
C LEU A 27 -1.15 -5.52 4.06
N LEU A 28 -0.10 -4.72 4.11
CA LEU A 28 0.31 -4.01 5.34
C LEU A 28 -0.62 -2.86 5.71
N SER A 29 -1.49 -2.41 4.80
CA SER A 29 -2.47 -1.36 5.11
C SER A 29 -3.82 -1.90 5.55
N HIS A 30 -4.25 -3.05 5.06
CA HIS A 30 -5.49 -3.73 5.46
C HIS A 30 -5.56 -5.14 4.87
N ASN A 31 -6.41 -5.98 5.46
CA ASN A 31 -6.67 -7.31 4.94
C ASN A 31 -7.59 -7.26 3.71
N TYR A 32 -7.05 -6.99 2.52
CA TYR A 32 -7.84 -6.96 1.28
C TYR A 32 -8.08 -8.35 0.67
N ILE A 33 -7.27 -9.35 1.04
CA ILE A 33 -7.36 -10.70 0.48
C ILE A 33 -8.61 -11.43 0.96
N THR A 34 -8.88 -11.43 2.28
CA THR A 34 -10.06 -12.06 2.91
C THR A 34 -10.43 -13.43 2.31
N HIS A 35 -11.64 -13.59 1.77
CA HIS A 35 -12.16 -14.82 1.16
C HIS A 35 -12.20 -14.67 -0.38
N LEU A 36 -12.04 -15.71 -1.17
CA LEU A 36 -11.64 -17.07 -0.83
C LEU A 36 -10.12 -17.15 -0.83
N LEU A 37 -9.56 -17.81 0.18
CA LEU A 37 -8.14 -18.12 0.27
C LEU A 37 -7.92 -19.62 0.17
N VAL A 38 -7.04 -20.06 -0.74
CA VAL A 38 -6.60 -21.43 -0.86
C VAL A 38 -5.10 -21.48 -0.59
N VAL A 39 -4.69 -22.31 0.34
CA VAL A 39 -3.30 -22.39 0.78
C VAL A 39 -2.81 -23.83 0.65
N ARG A 40 -1.58 -23.99 0.18
CA ARG A 40 -0.93 -25.29 0.13
C ARG A 40 -0.73 -25.83 1.54
N LYS A 41 -1.14 -27.07 1.81
CA LYS A 41 -1.06 -27.67 3.15
C LYS A 41 0.35 -27.61 3.74
N SER A 42 1.39 -27.90 2.95
CA SER A 42 2.77 -27.84 3.41
C SER A 42 3.20 -26.45 3.90
N LEU A 43 2.63 -25.38 3.37
CA LEU A 43 2.88 -24.03 3.85
C LEU A 43 2.20 -23.79 5.20
N ILE A 44 0.98 -24.30 5.37
CA ILE A 44 0.27 -24.27 6.67
C ILE A 44 1.06 -25.04 7.73
N ASP A 45 1.55 -26.22 7.39
CA ASP A 45 2.35 -27.05 8.30
C ASP A 45 3.64 -26.33 8.77
N ASN A 46 4.21 -25.47 7.91
CA ASN A 46 5.41 -24.68 8.23
C ASN A 46 5.13 -23.45 9.10
N VAL A 47 4.01 -22.78 8.92
CA VAL A 47 3.71 -21.53 9.63
C VAL A 47 2.80 -21.74 10.84
N GLY A 48 2.15 -22.88 10.94
CA GLY A 48 1.06 -23.16 11.88
C GLY A 48 -0.29 -22.64 11.37
N GLY A 49 -1.37 -23.05 12.02
CA GLY A 49 -2.72 -22.59 11.74
C GLY A 49 -3.01 -21.16 12.21
N PRO A 50 -4.27 -20.72 12.08
CA PRO A 50 -4.74 -19.47 12.70
C PRO A 50 -4.50 -19.49 14.22
N ASN A 51 -4.18 -18.33 14.78
CA ASN A 51 -3.91 -18.16 16.21
C ASN A 51 -5.11 -17.50 16.91
N SER A 52 -5.67 -18.18 17.91
CA SER A 52 -6.82 -17.69 18.69
C SER A 52 -6.52 -16.45 19.54
N GLU A 53 -5.25 -16.12 19.80
CA GLU A 53 -4.88 -14.86 20.44
C GLU A 53 -5.32 -13.65 19.61
N PHE A 54 -5.53 -13.84 18.28
CA PHE A 54 -5.92 -12.82 17.33
C PHE A 54 -7.41 -12.93 16.93
N ASP A 55 -8.26 -13.49 17.76
CA ASP A 55 -9.69 -13.59 17.47
C ASP A 55 -10.27 -12.24 17.06
N GLY A 56 -10.96 -12.21 15.91
CA GLY A 56 -11.42 -11.02 15.22
C GLY A 56 -10.45 -10.48 14.14
N ALA A 57 -9.17 -10.85 14.20
CA ALA A 57 -8.15 -10.53 13.20
C ALA A 57 -7.28 -11.73 12.82
N GLN A 58 -7.71 -12.96 13.19
CA GLN A 58 -6.94 -14.20 12.98
C GLN A 58 -6.63 -14.46 11.51
N ASP A 59 -7.54 -14.13 10.60
CA ASP A 59 -7.33 -14.31 9.16
C ASP A 59 -6.22 -13.39 8.66
N TYR A 60 -6.17 -12.17 9.19
CA TYR A 60 -5.17 -11.19 8.81
C TYR A 60 -3.78 -11.58 9.35
N GLU A 61 -3.70 -11.94 10.62
CA GLU A 61 -2.47 -12.43 11.24
C GLU A 61 -1.91 -13.65 10.48
N PHE A 62 -2.78 -14.60 10.15
CA PHE A 62 -2.40 -15.78 9.40
C PHE A 62 -1.88 -15.46 7.99
N LEU A 63 -2.54 -14.56 7.27
CA LEU A 63 -2.09 -14.09 5.97
C LEU A 63 -0.72 -13.42 6.01
N LEU A 64 -0.47 -12.61 7.03
CA LEU A 64 0.84 -11.96 7.21
C LEU A 64 1.94 -13.00 7.40
N ARG A 65 1.72 -14.07 8.21
CA ARG A 65 2.69 -15.17 8.37
C ARG A 65 2.88 -15.98 7.09
N LEU A 66 1.82 -16.29 6.38
CA LEU A 66 1.89 -17.03 5.12
C LEU A 66 2.74 -16.28 4.09
N THR A 67 2.48 -14.99 3.91
CA THR A 67 3.17 -14.16 2.91
C THR A 67 4.61 -13.80 3.29
N GLU A 68 5.03 -14.08 4.51
CA GLU A 68 6.44 -14.03 4.93
C GLU A 68 7.25 -15.25 4.48
N ARG A 69 6.57 -16.33 4.07
CA ARG A 69 7.19 -17.62 3.71
C ARG A 69 7.08 -17.97 2.23
N THR A 70 6.37 -17.18 1.46
CA THR A 70 6.23 -17.40 0.02
C THR A 70 5.92 -16.10 -0.71
N ASP A 71 6.53 -15.95 -1.87
CA ASP A 71 6.23 -14.93 -2.88
C ASP A 71 5.26 -15.45 -3.96
N LYS A 72 4.93 -16.76 -3.90
CA LYS A 72 4.07 -17.43 -4.88
C LYS A 72 2.61 -17.25 -4.50
N VAL A 73 2.11 -16.04 -4.63
CA VAL A 73 0.73 -15.67 -4.35
C VAL A 73 0.03 -15.32 -5.67
N ALA A 74 -0.98 -16.09 -6.04
CA ALA A 74 -1.75 -15.88 -7.26
C ALA A 74 -3.14 -15.34 -6.95
N HIS A 75 -3.59 -14.38 -7.76
CA HIS A 75 -4.94 -13.87 -7.78
C HIS A 75 -5.73 -14.52 -8.92
N VAL A 76 -6.95 -14.94 -8.61
CA VAL A 76 -7.93 -15.39 -9.60
C VAL A 76 -8.99 -14.29 -9.72
N PRO A 77 -8.97 -13.47 -10.80
CA PRO A 77 -9.85 -12.30 -10.93
C PRO A 77 -11.27 -12.72 -11.31
N LYS A 78 -11.91 -13.46 -10.43
CA LYS A 78 -13.28 -13.94 -10.55
C LYS A 78 -13.93 -13.99 -9.17
N PRO A 79 -15.19 -13.57 -9.00
CA PRO A 79 -15.92 -13.69 -7.75
C PRO A 79 -16.30 -15.16 -7.51
N LEU A 80 -15.41 -15.89 -6.84
CA LEU A 80 -15.59 -17.32 -6.52
C LEU A 80 -16.12 -17.53 -5.09
N TYR A 81 -16.35 -16.46 -4.36
CA TYR A 81 -16.89 -16.51 -3.00
C TYR A 81 -18.04 -15.53 -2.85
N HIS A 82 -19.16 -16.03 -2.33
CA HIS A 82 -20.36 -15.25 -2.09
C HIS A 82 -20.55 -15.05 -0.58
N CYS A 83 -20.23 -13.85 -0.10
CA CYS A 83 -20.38 -13.52 1.31
C CYS A 83 -21.86 -13.25 1.63
N ARG A 84 -22.45 -14.03 2.55
CA ARG A 84 -23.82 -13.74 2.99
C ARG A 84 -23.85 -12.48 3.84
N GLN A 85 -24.64 -11.50 3.46
CA GLN A 85 -24.96 -10.37 4.31
C GLN A 85 -25.81 -10.87 5.49
N SER A 86 -25.19 -10.91 6.68
CA SER A 86 -25.87 -11.25 7.91
C SER A 86 -25.84 -10.06 8.86
N THR A 87 -26.96 -9.80 9.52
CA THR A 87 -27.01 -8.78 10.60
C THR A 87 -26.12 -9.12 11.81
N ARG A 88 -25.59 -10.36 11.86
CA ARG A 88 -24.61 -10.84 12.85
C ARG A 88 -23.18 -10.84 12.32
N SER A 89 -22.91 -10.28 11.14
CA SER A 89 -21.54 -10.19 10.61
C SER A 89 -20.69 -9.32 11.53
N THR A 90 -19.52 -9.81 11.93
CA THR A 90 -18.53 -9.06 12.72
C THR A 90 -18.11 -7.74 12.07
N SER A 91 -18.26 -7.62 10.76
CA SER A 91 -18.05 -6.36 10.03
C SER A 91 -19.12 -5.30 10.31
N LEU A 92 -20.26 -5.66 10.91
CA LEU A 92 -21.34 -4.76 11.31
C LEU A 92 -21.46 -4.62 12.83
N ASP A 93 -20.76 -5.47 13.59
CA ASP A 93 -20.78 -5.39 15.06
C ASP A 93 -19.83 -4.30 15.54
N THR A 94 -20.39 -3.15 15.82
CA THR A 94 -19.66 -1.97 16.33
C THR A 94 -19.00 -2.20 17.70
N THR A 95 -19.40 -3.22 18.45
CA THR A 95 -18.81 -3.55 19.76
C THR A 95 -17.58 -4.44 19.67
N ALA A 96 -17.51 -5.32 18.66
CA ALA A 96 -16.36 -6.18 18.39
C ALA A 96 -15.25 -5.49 17.56
N MET A 97 -15.61 -4.42 16.84
CA MET A 97 -14.67 -3.69 15.96
C MET A 97 -13.42 -3.15 16.67
N PRO A 98 -13.49 -2.51 17.86
CA PRO A 98 -12.30 -1.99 18.52
C PRO A 98 -11.30 -3.07 18.90
N GLN A 99 -11.77 -4.23 19.37
CA GLN A 99 -10.90 -5.36 19.73
C GLN A 99 -10.24 -5.96 18.49
N ALA A 100 -11.02 -6.22 17.43
CA ALA A 100 -10.50 -6.71 16.16
C ALA A 100 -9.46 -5.75 15.54
N HIS A 101 -9.71 -4.42 15.64
CA HIS A 101 -8.76 -3.41 15.19
C HIS A 101 -7.45 -3.45 15.98
N SER A 102 -7.51 -3.53 17.30
CA SER A 102 -6.32 -3.62 18.16
C SER A 102 -5.52 -4.92 17.89
N LYS A 103 -6.21 -6.04 17.67
CA LYS A 103 -5.58 -7.31 17.32
C LYS A 103 -4.93 -7.28 15.93
N ALA A 104 -5.55 -6.61 14.96
CA ALA A 104 -4.99 -6.40 13.63
C ALA A 104 -3.74 -5.51 13.68
N ALA A 105 -3.74 -4.44 14.49
CA ALA A 105 -2.56 -3.61 14.73
C ALA A 105 -1.41 -4.43 15.32
N LEU A 106 -1.69 -5.23 16.36
CA LEU A 106 -0.70 -6.13 16.98
C LEU A 106 -0.15 -7.15 15.98
N ALA A 107 -1.00 -7.71 15.11
CA ALA A 107 -0.56 -8.63 14.06
C ALA A 107 0.43 -7.97 13.09
N LEU A 108 0.19 -6.71 12.72
CA LEU A 108 1.10 -5.90 11.90
C LEU A 108 2.42 -5.61 12.61
N GLU A 109 2.38 -5.20 13.88
CA GLU A 109 3.59 -4.95 14.68
C GLU A 109 4.47 -6.20 14.76
N GLN A 110 3.85 -7.36 15.02
CA GLN A 110 4.56 -8.64 15.02
C GLN A 110 5.11 -8.99 13.63
N ALA A 111 4.36 -8.72 12.56
CA ALA A 111 4.83 -8.94 11.20
C ALA A 111 6.04 -8.05 10.85
N LEU A 112 6.03 -6.78 11.24
CA LEU A 112 7.19 -5.88 11.07
C LEU A 112 8.41 -6.41 11.83
N SER A 113 8.21 -6.85 13.09
CA SER A 113 9.27 -7.42 13.90
C SER A 113 9.88 -8.69 13.25
N ARG A 114 9.05 -9.65 12.81
CA ARG A 114 9.51 -10.86 12.12
C ARG A 114 10.27 -10.55 10.82
N ARG A 115 9.82 -9.53 10.08
CA ARG A 115 10.45 -9.05 8.84
C ARG A 115 11.67 -8.17 9.09
N ARG A 116 11.99 -7.85 10.35
CA ARG A 116 13.06 -6.93 10.74
C ARG A 116 12.92 -5.54 10.10
N VAL A 117 11.70 -5.11 9.88
CA VAL A 117 11.37 -3.77 9.37
C VAL A 117 11.21 -2.84 10.56
N LYS A 118 12.06 -1.81 10.64
CA LYS A 118 11.91 -0.74 11.64
C LYS A 118 10.81 0.22 11.19
N GLY A 119 9.95 0.59 12.11
CA GLY A 119 8.83 1.48 11.86
C GLY A 119 7.71 1.29 12.86
N GLU A 120 6.64 2.00 12.69
CA GLU A 120 5.47 1.97 13.56
C GLU A 120 4.19 1.72 12.77
N VAL A 121 3.20 1.13 13.44
CA VAL A 121 1.85 0.93 12.91
C VAL A 121 0.96 2.04 13.43
N LEU A 122 0.43 2.84 12.52
CA LEU A 122 -0.50 3.94 12.81
C LEU A 122 -1.90 3.57 12.36
N THR A 123 -2.90 3.92 13.14
CA THR A 123 -4.31 3.82 12.73
C THR A 123 -4.59 4.83 11.62
N ALA A 124 -5.25 4.40 10.56
CA ALA A 124 -5.74 5.28 9.51
C ALA A 124 -7.16 5.81 9.83
N ASN A 125 -7.69 6.67 8.97
CA ASN A 125 -8.99 7.32 9.18
C ASN A 125 -10.21 6.39 9.02
N ALA A 126 -9.99 5.11 8.70
CA ALA A 126 -11.05 4.12 8.56
C ALA A 126 -10.77 2.89 9.45
N PRO A 127 -11.81 2.25 10.01
CA PRO A 127 -11.65 1.02 10.78
C PRO A 127 -10.96 -0.07 9.96
N GLN A 128 -10.09 -0.85 10.59
CA GLN A 128 -9.30 -1.93 9.98
C GLN A 128 -8.31 -1.48 8.89
N TYR A 129 -8.05 -0.16 8.76
CA TYR A 129 -7.01 0.39 7.91
C TYR A 129 -5.87 0.93 8.76
N PHE A 130 -4.66 0.71 8.28
CA PHE A 130 -3.41 1.06 8.97
C PHE A 130 -2.45 1.77 8.00
N ARG A 131 -1.57 2.54 8.58
CA ARG A 131 -0.41 3.08 7.90
C ARG A 131 0.84 2.57 8.58
N VAL A 132 1.65 1.82 7.87
CA VAL A 132 3.00 1.46 8.32
C VAL A 132 3.95 2.58 7.95
N ARG A 133 4.45 3.30 8.95
CA ARG A 133 5.50 4.30 8.77
C ARG A 133 6.85 3.63 9.03
N ARG A 134 7.58 3.35 7.96
CA ARG A 134 8.90 2.74 8.04
C ARG A 134 9.95 3.79 8.38
N ASP A 135 10.92 3.43 9.20
CA ASP A 135 12.09 4.28 9.45
C ASP A 135 12.98 4.27 8.20
N ILE A 136 13.35 5.45 7.76
CA ILE A 136 14.32 5.59 6.67
C ILE A 136 15.71 5.41 7.29
N THR A 137 16.41 4.35 6.86
CA THR A 137 17.78 4.10 7.30
C THR A 137 18.78 4.82 6.38
N GLY A 138 19.59 5.70 6.95
CA GLY A 138 20.50 6.54 6.17
C GLY A 138 19.78 7.69 5.46
N CYS A 139 20.40 8.17 4.41
CA CYS A 139 19.87 9.23 3.57
C CYS A 139 20.09 8.85 2.09
N PRO A 140 19.35 7.87 1.55
CA PRO A 140 19.49 7.45 0.17
C PRO A 140 19.17 8.59 -0.80
N LEU A 141 19.83 8.62 -1.96
CA LEU A 141 19.51 9.59 -3.01
C LEU A 141 18.11 9.35 -3.56
N VAL A 142 17.33 10.40 -3.66
CA VAL A 142 15.99 10.39 -4.29
C VAL A 142 16.04 11.22 -5.55
N SER A 143 15.89 10.56 -6.70
CA SER A 143 15.80 11.22 -7.99
C SER A 143 14.35 11.57 -8.30
N VAL A 144 14.06 12.86 -8.42
CA VAL A 144 12.76 13.39 -8.81
C VAL A 144 12.74 13.60 -10.32
N ILE A 145 12.07 12.72 -11.05
CA ILE A 145 12.01 12.78 -12.51
C ILE A 145 10.82 13.66 -12.93
N ILE A 146 11.09 14.71 -13.68
CA ILE A 146 10.08 15.66 -14.20
C ILE A 146 10.09 15.61 -15.72
N PRO A 147 9.21 14.84 -16.37
CA PRO A 147 9.04 14.91 -17.80
C PRO A 147 8.30 16.20 -18.17
N PHE A 148 8.79 16.88 -19.18
CA PHE A 148 8.15 18.11 -19.66
C PHE A 148 8.34 18.28 -21.18
N ARG A 149 7.52 19.14 -21.75
CA ARG A 149 7.68 19.69 -23.09
C ARG A 149 7.07 21.07 -23.09
N ASP A 150 7.92 22.08 -23.40
CA ASP A 150 7.50 23.47 -23.27
C ASP A 150 6.93 23.79 -21.86
N GLU A 151 5.89 24.62 -21.71
CA GLU A 151 5.25 24.94 -20.41
C GLU A 151 6.19 25.56 -19.35
N PRO A 152 6.88 26.65 -19.67
CA PRO A 152 7.94 27.23 -18.84
C PRO A 152 7.49 27.56 -17.41
N ARG A 153 6.26 28.04 -17.24
CA ARG A 153 5.71 28.40 -15.92
C ARG A 153 5.51 27.18 -15.04
N LEU A 154 5.03 26.09 -15.64
CA LEU A 154 4.78 24.85 -14.90
C LEU A 154 6.10 24.19 -14.52
N LEU A 155 7.07 24.14 -15.43
CA LEU A 155 8.41 23.62 -15.18
C LEU A 155 9.08 24.38 -14.03
N GLN A 156 9.14 25.72 -14.13
CA GLN A 156 9.73 26.54 -13.07
C GLN A 156 9.05 26.30 -11.71
N ARG A 157 7.72 26.30 -11.68
CA ARG A 157 6.97 26.10 -10.43
C ARG A 157 7.23 24.72 -9.82
N SER A 158 7.32 23.68 -10.65
CA SER A 158 7.54 22.31 -10.20
C SER A 158 8.93 22.16 -9.58
N ILE A 159 9.98 22.63 -10.26
CA ILE A 159 11.34 22.56 -9.76
C ILE A 159 11.49 23.38 -8.47
N SER A 160 11.04 24.63 -8.48
CA SER A 160 11.10 25.50 -7.29
C SER A 160 10.36 24.88 -6.10
N ALA A 161 9.19 24.28 -6.33
CA ALA A 161 8.41 23.65 -5.27
C ALA A 161 9.14 22.44 -4.66
N VAL A 162 9.84 21.65 -5.46
CA VAL A 162 10.65 20.52 -4.95
C VAL A 162 11.82 21.05 -4.13
N LEU A 163 12.57 22.03 -4.64
CA LEU A 163 13.73 22.58 -3.96
C LEU A 163 13.38 23.30 -2.64
N GLU A 164 12.27 24.05 -2.63
CA GLU A 164 11.89 24.89 -1.49
C GLU A 164 11.08 24.17 -0.41
N ARG A 165 10.29 23.15 -0.79
CA ARG A 165 9.32 22.52 0.10
C ARG A 165 9.68 21.12 0.54
N THR A 166 10.69 20.51 -0.06
CA THR A 166 11.12 19.17 0.32
C THR A 166 12.01 19.23 1.54
N ASN A 167 11.60 18.58 2.62
CA ASN A 167 12.40 18.47 3.85
C ASN A 167 13.28 17.19 3.84
N TYR A 168 13.92 16.92 2.69
CA TYR A 168 14.85 15.81 2.52
C TYR A 168 16.07 16.31 1.75
N SER A 169 17.26 16.15 2.32
CA SER A 169 18.45 16.82 1.82
C SER A 169 19.15 16.12 0.65
N ASN A 170 18.99 14.80 0.53
CA ASN A 170 19.68 14.04 -0.52
C ASN A 170 18.75 13.76 -1.71
N ILE A 171 18.44 14.82 -2.46
CA ILE A 171 17.61 14.77 -3.66
C ILE A 171 18.37 15.30 -4.86
N GLU A 172 18.01 14.78 -6.02
CA GLU A 172 18.32 15.36 -7.33
C GLU A 172 17.03 15.49 -8.16
N ILE A 173 17.02 16.45 -9.06
CA ILE A 173 15.92 16.64 -10.02
C ILE A 173 16.46 16.38 -11.41
N LEU A 174 15.83 15.41 -12.09
CA LEU A 174 16.14 15.06 -13.46
C LEU A 174 15.00 15.56 -14.36
N GLY A 175 15.23 16.66 -15.05
CA GLY A 175 14.29 17.14 -16.07
C GLY A 175 14.44 16.34 -17.35
N VAL A 176 13.37 15.73 -17.83
CA VAL A 176 13.36 14.97 -19.09
C VAL A 176 12.61 15.78 -20.13
N ASP A 177 13.38 16.44 -20.99
CA ASP A 177 12.85 17.27 -22.06
C ASP A 177 12.36 16.40 -23.24
N ASN A 178 11.08 16.47 -23.52
CA ASN A 178 10.45 15.75 -24.64
C ASN A 178 10.38 16.62 -25.93
N GLY A 179 11.47 17.31 -26.24
CA GLY A 179 11.63 18.12 -27.44
C GLY A 179 10.95 19.48 -27.33
N SER A 180 11.29 20.27 -26.32
CA SER A 180 10.85 21.66 -26.16
C SER A 180 11.45 22.56 -27.25
N VAL A 181 10.65 23.50 -27.73
CA VAL A 181 11.03 24.50 -28.74
C VAL A 181 10.77 25.94 -28.24
N ASP A 182 10.09 26.08 -27.11
CA ASP A 182 9.80 27.40 -26.51
C ASP A 182 11.06 27.97 -25.86
N GLU A 183 11.48 29.17 -26.29
CA GLU A 183 12.68 29.84 -25.82
C GLU A 183 12.69 30.06 -24.29
N LEU A 184 11.54 30.39 -23.70
CA LEU A 184 11.43 30.58 -22.24
C LEU A 184 11.66 29.26 -21.48
N THR A 185 11.27 28.15 -22.07
CA THR A 185 11.54 26.82 -21.47
C THR A 185 13.04 26.52 -21.48
N ILE A 186 13.73 26.86 -22.58
CA ILE A 186 15.17 26.69 -22.71
C ILE A 186 15.90 27.58 -21.68
N ASP A 187 15.52 28.85 -21.58
CA ASP A 187 16.11 29.79 -20.60
C ASP A 187 15.94 29.29 -19.15
N ILE A 188 14.80 28.70 -18.83
CA ILE A 188 14.53 28.15 -17.49
C ILE A 188 15.44 26.94 -17.21
N LYS A 189 15.64 26.06 -18.16
CA LYS A 189 16.57 24.93 -18.04
C LYS A 189 17.98 25.44 -17.73
N ASP A 190 18.53 26.28 -18.57
CA ASP A 190 19.89 26.84 -18.44
C ASP A 190 20.07 27.56 -17.10
N ARG A 191 19.05 28.29 -16.66
CA ARG A 191 19.07 28.95 -15.36
C ARG A 191 19.16 27.96 -14.20
N PHE A 192 18.32 26.90 -14.19
CA PHE A 192 18.35 25.94 -13.09
C PHE A 192 19.63 25.10 -13.09
N GLU A 193 20.15 24.68 -14.24
CA GLU A 193 21.43 23.97 -14.32
C GLU A 193 22.60 24.84 -13.82
N THR A 194 22.53 26.15 -14.03
CA THR A 194 23.57 27.06 -13.56
C THR A 194 23.44 27.40 -12.07
N THR A 195 22.22 27.41 -11.52
CA THR A 195 21.96 27.88 -10.15
C THR A 195 21.83 26.79 -9.11
N SER A 196 21.72 25.53 -9.51
CA SER A 196 21.50 24.41 -8.59
C SER A 196 22.22 23.15 -9.03
N ASP A 197 23.15 22.67 -8.24
CA ASP A 197 23.82 21.38 -8.45
C ASP A 197 22.88 20.16 -8.29
N GLN A 198 21.66 20.39 -7.81
CA GLN A 198 20.63 19.35 -7.65
C GLN A 198 19.73 19.18 -8.87
N VAL A 199 19.88 20.00 -9.91
CA VAL A 199 19.02 19.99 -11.12
C VAL A 199 19.86 19.71 -12.34
N SER A 200 19.40 18.75 -13.16
CA SER A 200 19.96 18.46 -14.48
C SER A 200 18.85 18.13 -15.50
N PHE A 201 19.16 18.27 -16.81
CA PHE A 201 18.21 18.03 -17.89
C PHE A 201 18.78 17.10 -18.94
#